data_a79b1ea46201f408bf1ffc538295d4d5
#
_entry.id   a79b1ea46201f408bf1ffc538295d4d5
#
_cell.length_a   1.000
_cell.length_b   1.000
_cell.length_c   1.000
_cell.angle_alpha   90.00
_cell.angle_beta   90.00
_cell.angle_gamma   90.00
#
_symmetry.space_group_name_H-M   'P 1'
#
loop_
_entity.id
_entity.type
_entity.pdbx_description
1 polymer ?
#
loop_
_entity_poly.entity_id
_entity_poly.type
_entity_poly.pdbx_seq_one_letter_code
_entity_poly.pdbx_strand_id
1 'polypeptide(L)'
;MQIEIRNLSKSYGKKKVLTDISLSAEGGKCIGILGANGCGKSTFLSILAGVLERDSGQFLFNGEDLFQNRKKRSSLVGYVPQGTPLIEELTAWDNLLLWYDRETLQKELENGVLKMLGVDEFLKTTVRKMSGGMKKRLSIGCAMAKKPPILLLDEPTAALDLSCKQSISQYLTQYKNAGGLLFLTTHDSLELSLCDRFYIIKDGKLCEYHYDGDLNHLVDSL
;
A
#
# COMPACT_ATOMS: atom_id res chain seq x y z
N MET A 1 3.23 12.65 12.88
CA MET A 1 4.03 11.96 11.86
C MET A 1 4.03 12.81 10.61
N GLN A 2 5.20 13.12 10.07
CA GLN A 2 5.37 13.87 8.81
C GLN A 2 6.34 13.09 7.92
N ILE A 3 6.01 12.99 6.65
CA ILE A 3 6.90 12.43 5.64
C ILE A 3 7.13 13.43 4.51
N GLU A 4 8.32 13.36 3.90
CA GLU A 4 8.67 14.11 2.70
C GLU A 4 9.41 13.19 1.73
N ILE A 5 9.01 13.23 0.49
CA ILE A 5 9.74 12.62 -0.62
C ILE A 5 10.32 13.75 -1.43
N ARG A 6 11.64 13.72 -1.68
CA ARG A 6 12.36 14.79 -2.37
C ARG A 6 13.14 14.27 -3.57
N ASN A 7 12.86 14.80 -4.74
CA ASN A 7 13.58 14.58 -6.00
C ASN A 7 13.81 13.10 -6.33
N LEU A 8 12.80 12.25 -6.06
CA LEU A 8 12.90 10.82 -6.31
C LEU A 8 12.89 10.55 -7.81
N SER A 9 13.93 9.87 -8.29
CA SER A 9 14.05 9.51 -9.70
C SER A 9 14.37 8.04 -9.89
N LYS A 10 13.86 7.45 -10.99
CA LYS A 10 14.10 6.07 -11.39
C LYS A 10 14.06 5.91 -12.90
N SER A 11 15.05 5.18 -13.41
CA SER A 11 15.15 4.79 -14.82
C SER A 11 15.38 3.29 -14.97
N TYR A 12 14.92 2.72 -16.06
CA TYR A 12 15.25 1.38 -16.53
C TYR A 12 15.97 1.48 -17.86
N GLY A 13 17.28 1.32 -17.82
CA GLY A 13 18.14 1.60 -18.98
C GLY A 13 17.99 3.05 -19.43
N LYS A 14 17.52 3.28 -20.66
CA LYS A 14 17.30 4.64 -21.21
C LYS A 14 15.92 5.22 -20.89
N LYS A 15 14.98 4.42 -20.38
CA LYS A 15 13.61 4.86 -20.09
C LYS A 15 13.55 5.47 -18.69
N LYS A 16 13.33 6.79 -18.61
CA LYS A 16 13.00 7.48 -17.35
C LYS A 16 11.55 7.15 -16.98
N VAL A 17 11.33 6.60 -15.78
CA VAL A 17 10.00 6.20 -15.28
C VAL A 17 9.52 7.16 -14.20
N LEU A 18 10.41 7.65 -13.35
CA LEU A 18 10.15 8.69 -12.35
C LEU A 18 11.23 9.76 -12.48
N THR A 19 10.85 11.02 -12.48
CA THR A 19 11.76 12.16 -12.63
C THR A 19 11.42 13.23 -11.60
N ASP A 20 12.31 13.43 -10.62
CA ASP A 20 12.24 14.47 -9.58
C ASP A 20 10.90 14.51 -8.82
N ILE A 21 10.34 13.33 -8.51
CA ILE A 21 9.10 13.20 -7.76
C ILE A 21 9.30 13.78 -6.36
N SER A 22 8.45 14.75 -5.99
CA SER A 22 8.48 15.38 -4.68
C SER A 22 7.06 15.56 -4.15
N LEU A 23 6.82 15.18 -2.90
CA LEU A 23 5.57 15.42 -2.18
C LEU A 23 5.79 15.36 -0.68
N SER A 24 4.84 15.92 0.09
CA SER A 24 4.77 15.80 1.54
C SER A 24 3.42 15.26 1.97
N ALA A 25 3.41 14.48 3.05
CA ALA A 25 2.20 13.96 3.64
C ALA A 25 2.35 13.81 5.17
N GLU A 26 1.21 13.73 5.85
CA GLU A 26 1.14 13.60 7.30
C GLU A 26 0.27 12.41 7.72
N GLY A 27 0.41 11.99 8.97
CA GLY A 27 -0.40 10.90 9.53
C GLY A 27 -1.89 11.24 9.52
N GLY A 28 -2.75 10.20 9.46
CA GLY A 28 -4.19 10.35 9.37
C GLY A 28 -4.70 10.74 8.00
N LYS A 29 -3.89 10.60 6.95
CA LYS A 29 -4.24 10.92 5.56
C LYS A 29 -4.13 9.71 4.64
N CYS A 30 -4.89 9.75 3.56
CA CYS A 30 -4.78 8.84 2.43
C CYS A 30 -4.41 9.63 1.18
N ILE A 31 -3.30 9.24 0.56
CA ILE A 31 -2.77 9.84 -0.66
C ILE A 31 -3.05 8.92 -1.84
N GLY A 32 -3.91 9.34 -2.75
CA GLY A 32 -4.17 8.63 -4.01
C GLY A 32 -3.09 8.93 -5.05
N ILE A 33 -2.45 7.88 -5.57
CA ILE A 33 -1.47 7.98 -6.66
C ILE A 33 -2.11 7.40 -7.92
N LEU A 34 -2.44 8.27 -8.86
CA LEU A 34 -3.18 7.99 -10.06
C LEU A 34 -2.26 8.04 -11.30
N GLY A 35 -2.77 7.57 -12.43
CA GLY A 35 -2.02 7.61 -13.68
C GLY A 35 -2.32 6.39 -14.56
N ALA A 36 -2.02 6.48 -15.84
CA ALA A 36 -2.20 5.40 -16.80
C ALA A 36 -1.41 4.13 -16.43
N ASN A 37 -1.79 2.99 -16.99
CA ASN A 37 -1.04 1.75 -16.79
C ASN A 37 0.39 1.90 -17.32
N GLY A 38 1.37 1.46 -16.51
CA GLY A 38 2.80 1.56 -16.85
C GLY A 38 3.42 2.95 -16.68
N CYS A 39 2.72 3.94 -16.12
CA CYS A 39 3.27 5.29 -15.87
C CYS A 39 4.27 5.36 -14.71
N GLY A 40 4.35 4.33 -13.85
CA GLY A 40 5.32 4.26 -12.74
C GLY A 40 4.74 4.19 -11.33
N LYS A 41 3.42 4.05 -11.14
CA LYS A 41 2.78 3.95 -9.81
C LYS A 41 3.39 2.85 -8.94
N SER A 42 3.40 1.62 -9.43
CA SER A 42 3.98 0.47 -8.72
C SER A 42 5.49 0.62 -8.49
N THR A 43 6.21 1.24 -9.43
CA THR A 43 7.64 1.58 -9.27
C THR A 43 7.83 2.54 -8.11
N PHE A 44 7.01 3.60 -8.02
CA PHE A 44 7.05 4.57 -6.94
C PHE A 44 6.82 3.90 -5.57
N LEU A 45 5.73 3.13 -5.42
CA LEU A 45 5.44 2.43 -4.17
C LEU A 45 6.53 1.40 -3.81
N SER A 46 7.04 0.64 -4.79
CA SER A 46 8.09 -0.36 -4.57
C SER A 46 9.40 0.25 -4.08
N ILE A 47 9.74 1.48 -4.54
CA ILE A 47 10.92 2.20 -4.06
C ILE A 47 10.71 2.65 -2.61
N LEU A 48 9.57 3.22 -2.26
CA LEU A 48 9.28 3.62 -0.88
C LEU A 48 9.30 2.42 0.07
N ALA A 49 8.77 1.28 -0.37
CA ALA A 49 8.80 0.02 0.36
C ALA A 49 10.22 -0.55 0.52
N GLY A 50 11.14 -0.18 -0.37
CA GLY A 50 12.51 -0.71 -0.41
C GLY A 50 12.64 -2.06 -1.08
N VAL A 51 11.67 -2.43 -1.88
CA VAL A 51 11.71 -3.60 -2.79
C VAL A 51 12.55 -3.29 -4.02
N LEU A 52 12.49 -2.03 -4.47
CA LEU A 52 13.23 -1.53 -5.62
C LEU A 52 14.15 -0.38 -5.18
N GLU A 53 15.37 -0.33 -5.74
CA GLU A 53 16.29 0.77 -5.50
C GLU A 53 15.96 1.97 -6.41
N ARG A 54 16.08 3.17 -5.85
CA ARG A 54 16.01 4.43 -6.58
C ARG A 54 17.33 4.75 -7.27
N ASP A 55 17.30 5.66 -8.24
CA ASP A 55 18.52 6.24 -8.81
C ASP A 55 18.98 7.45 -7.98
N SER A 56 18.04 8.30 -7.53
CA SER A 56 18.29 9.46 -6.67
C SER A 56 17.09 9.82 -5.81
N GLY A 57 17.26 10.79 -4.91
CA GLY A 57 16.21 11.33 -4.06
C GLY A 57 16.24 10.83 -2.62
N GLN A 58 15.33 11.36 -1.81
CA GLN A 58 15.21 11.08 -0.38
C GLN A 58 13.78 10.71 0.01
N PHE A 59 13.64 9.89 1.05
CA PHE A 59 12.37 9.59 1.71
C PHE A 59 12.53 9.85 3.20
N LEU A 60 12.06 11.00 3.65
CA LEU A 60 12.22 11.50 5.01
C LEU A 60 11.01 11.14 5.87
N PHE A 61 11.26 10.63 7.06
CA PHE A 61 10.29 10.40 8.11
C PHE A 61 10.69 11.26 9.33
N ASN A 62 9.91 12.28 9.64
CA ASN A 62 10.24 13.26 10.68
C ASN A 62 11.68 13.81 10.53
N GLY A 63 12.11 14.09 9.30
CA GLY A 63 13.43 14.63 8.97
C GLY A 63 14.55 13.60 8.78
N GLU A 64 14.36 12.32 9.10
CA GLU A 64 15.36 11.26 8.92
C GLU A 64 15.14 10.50 7.60
N ASP A 65 16.19 10.34 6.80
CA ASP A 65 16.11 9.64 5.50
C ASP A 65 16.03 8.12 5.66
N LEU A 66 14.87 7.55 5.40
CA LEU A 66 14.60 6.12 5.48
C LEU A 66 15.35 5.31 4.42
N PHE A 67 15.82 5.92 3.36
CA PHE A 67 16.65 5.22 2.37
C PHE A 67 18.02 4.87 2.90
N GLN A 68 18.52 5.61 3.89
CA GLN A 68 19.79 5.34 4.55
C GLN A 68 19.67 4.27 5.65
N ASN A 69 18.44 3.92 6.08
CA ASN A 69 18.22 2.99 7.18
C ASN A 69 17.17 1.92 6.80
N ARG A 70 17.65 0.85 6.14
CA ARG A 70 16.79 -0.26 5.69
C ARG A 70 15.99 -0.89 6.83
N LYS A 71 16.60 -1.08 8.01
CA LYS A 71 15.93 -1.70 9.18
C LYS A 71 14.79 -0.81 9.67
N LYS A 72 15.03 0.49 9.82
CA LYS A 72 14.01 1.46 10.22
C LYS A 72 12.90 1.55 9.18
N ARG A 73 13.24 1.65 7.90
CA ARG A 73 12.25 1.65 6.82
C ARG A 73 11.34 0.41 6.87
N SER A 74 11.92 -0.79 7.02
CA SER A 74 11.15 -2.05 7.08
C SER A 74 10.27 -2.19 8.33
N SER A 75 10.47 -1.37 9.37
CA SER A 75 9.59 -1.31 10.54
C SER A 75 8.50 -0.25 10.42
N LEU A 76 8.74 0.80 9.63
CA LEU A 76 7.83 1.94 9.48
C LEU A 76 6.91 1.84 8.26
N VAL A 77 7.26 1.00 7.28
CA VAL A 77 6.53 0.91 6.00
C VAL A 77 6.04 -0.51 5.78
N GLY A 78 4.71 -0.67 5.74
CA GLY A 78 4.04 -1.86 5.23
C GLY A 78 3.76 -1.71 3.73
N TYR A 79 3.86 -2.80 2.98
CA TYR A 79 3.62 -2.79 1.53
C TYR A 79 2.78 -3.97 1.08
N VAL A 80 1.72 -3.68 0.37
CA VAL A 80 0.84 -4.66 -0.29
C VAL A 80 0.91 -4.41 -1.79
N PRO A 81 1.68 -5.19 -2.53
CA PRO A 81 1.78 -5.05 -3.99
C PRO A 81 0.48 -5.48 -4.69
N GLN A 82 0.38 -5.15 -5.97
CA GLN A 82 -0.74 -5.58 -6.83
C GLN A 82 -0.89 -7.10 -6.83
N GLY A 83 0.22 -7.84 -6.93
CA GLY A 83 0.26 -9.29 -6.69
C GLY A 83 0.12 -9.65 -5.21
N THR A 84 0.02 -10.94 -4.93
CA THR A 84 -0.03 -11.46 -3.55
C THR A 84 1.23 -12.29 -3.28
N PRO A 85 2.29 -11.71 -2.67
CA PRO A 85 3.56 -12.39 -2.42
C PRO A 85 3.43 -13.35 -1.22
N LEU A 86 2.56 -14.34 -1.37
CA LEU A 86 2.30 -15.40 -0.39
C LEU A 86 2.92 -16.71 -0.88
N ILE A 87 3.36 -17.55 0.04
CA ILE A 87 3.85 -18.90 -0.29
C ILE A 87 2.64 -19.79 -0.55
N GLU A 88 2.44 -20.20 -1.80
CA GLU A 88 1.24 -20.88 -2.26
C GLU A 88 1.02 -22.28 -1.65
N GLU A 89 2.10 -22.96 -1.28
CA GLU A 89 2.10 -24.28 -0.66
C GLU A 89 1.71 -24.24 0.82
N LEU A 90 1.85 -23.09 1.46
CA LEU A 90 1.56 -22.92 2.89
C LEU A 90 0.10 -22.54 3.13
N THR A 91 -0.38 -22.81 4.35
CA THR A 91 -1.68 -22.30 4.83
C THR A 91 -1.62 -20.81 5.15
N ALA A 92 -2.79 -20.17 5.40
CA ALA A 92 -2.80 -18.79 5.91
C ALA A 92 -2.05 -18.70 7.24
N TRP A 93 -2.26 -19.63 8.15
CA TRP A 93 -1.56 -19.71 9.43
C TRP A 93 -0.04 -19.74 9.26
N ASP A 94 0.48 -20.62 8.41
CA ASP A 94 1.92 -20.75 8.19
C ASP A 94 2.53 -19.52 7.53
N ASN A 95 1.81 -18.89 6.59
CA ASN A 95 2.24 -17.61 6.01
C ASN A 95 2.31 -16.50 7.07
N LEU A 96 1.35 -16.42 7.99
CA LEU A 96 1.35 -15.44 9.08
C LEU A 96 2.51 -15.67 10.06
N LEU A 97 2.85 -16.91 10.36
CA LEU A 97 3.99 -17.24 11.24
C LEU A 97 5.35 -16.81 10.69
N LEU A 98 5.46 -16.47 9.40
CA LEU A 98 6.68 -15.85 8.85
C LEU A 98 6.87 -14.39 9.32
N TRP A 99 5.80 -13.75 9.81
CA TRP A 99 5.77 -12.31 10.13
C TRP A 99 5.44 -12.04 11.60
N TYR A 100 4.67 -12.92 12.25
CA TYR A 100 4.19 -12.80 13.61
C TYR A 100 4.84 -13.86 14.51
N ASP A 101 5.17 -13.51 15.74
CA ASP A 101 5.29 -14.50 16.81
C ASP A 101 3.90 -15.05 17.18
N ARG A 102 3.86 -16.22 17.82
CA ARG A 102 2.61 -16.92 18.11
C ARG A 102 1.66 -16.15 19.03
N GLU A 103 2.21 -15.45 20.03
CA GLU A 103 1.42 -14.71 21.00
C GLU A 103 0.76 -13.49 20.36
N THR A 104 1.53 -12.71 19.58
CA THR A 104 1.01 -11.57 18.80
C THR A 104 -0.01 -12.03 17.77
N LEU A 105 0.26 -13.14 17.06
CA LEU A 105 -0.65 -13.71 16.06
C LEU A 105 -2.01 -14.05 16.68
N GLN A 106 -2.02 -14.70 17.85
CA GLN A 106 -3.25 -15.06 18.54
C GLN A 106 -4.07 -13.80 18.92
N LYS A 107 -3.43 -12.79 19.46
CA LYS A 107 -4.09 -11.51 19.80
C LYS A 107 -4.69 -10.81 18.57
N GLU A 108 -3.97 -10.80 17.45
CA GLU A 108 -4.45 -10.18 16.21
C GLU A 108 -5.62 -10.97 15.57
N LEU A 109 -5.68 -12.28 15.77
CA LEU A 109 -6.79 -13.12 15.33
C LEU A 109 -8.04 -13.00 16.23
N GLU A 110 -7.88 -12.68 17.51
CA GLU A 110 -8.99 -12.52 18.44
C GLU A 110 -9.64 -11.15 18.34
N ASN A 111 -8.83 -10.07 18.35
CA ASN A 111 -9.32 -8.69 18.49
C ASN A 111 -8.56 -7.66 17.62
N GLY A 112 -7.66 -8.10 16.74
CA GLY A 112 -6.81 -7.22 15.94
C GLY A 112 -7.20 -7.14 14.47
N VAL A 113 -6.23 -6.72 13.65
CA VAL A 113 -6.39 -6.54 12.21
C VAL A 113 -6.79 -7.83 11.49
N LEU A 114 -6.26 -8.98 11.91
CA LEU A 114 -6.56 -10.26 11.26
C LEU A 114 -8.02 -10.66 11.48
N LYS A 115 -8.57 -10.40 12.66
CA LYS A 115 -9.99 -10.60 12.95
C LYS A 115 -10.86 -9.67 12.12
N MET A 116 -10.51 -8.38 12.06
CA MET A 116 -11.24 -7.38 11.29
C MET A 116 -11.27 -7.71 9.79
N LEU A 117 -10.18 -8.25 9.26
CA LEU A 117 -10.10 -8.70 7.87
C LEU A 117 -10.73 -10.09 7.64
N GLY A 118 -11.26 -10.75 8.69
CA GLY A 118 -11.86 -12.08 8.60
C GLY A 118 -10.85 -13.16 8.19
N VAL A 119 -9.57 -12.99 8.52
CA VAL A 119 -8.52 -13.97 8.19
C VAL A 119 -8.65 -15.22 9.06
N ASP A 120 -9.21 -15.09 10.26
CA ASP A 120 -9.49 -16.17 11.19
C ASP A 120 -10.41 -17.25 10.61
N GLU A 121 -11.25 -16.91 9.63
CA GLU A 121 -12.19 -17.83 9.00
C GLU A 121 -11.53 -18.89 8.10
N PHE A 122 -10.30 -18.64 7.63
CA PHE A 122 -9.64 -19.50 6.64
C PHE A 122 -8.18 -19.85 6.96
N LEU A 123 -7.79 -19.83 8.24
CA LEU A 123 -6.40 -20.09 8.70
C LEU A 123 -5.81 -21.40 8.20
N LYS A 124 -6.63 -22.46 8.11
CA LYS A 124 -6.21 -23.80 7.66
C LYS A 124 -6.22 -23.97 6.14
N THR A 125 -6.68 -22.96 5.40
CA THR A 125 -6.75 -23.03 3.94
C THR A 125 -5.37 -22.77 3.35
N THR A 126 -4.92 -23.63 2.44
CA THR A 126 -3.69 -23.44 1.66
C THR A 126 -3.88 -22.30 0.68
N VAL A 127 -2.89 -21.41 0.54
CA VAL A 127 -2.97 -20.20 -0.30
C VAL A 127 -3.36 -20.52 -1.74
N ARG A 128 -2.88 -21.64 -2.31
CA ARG A 128 -3.27 -22.11 -3.66
C ARG A 128 -4.79 -22.28 -3.82
N LYS A 129 -5.51 -22.65 -2.74
CA LYS A 129 -6.97 -22.87 -2.74
C LYS A 129 -7.79 -21.64 -2.37
N MET A 130 -7.14 -20.50 -2.08
CA MET A 130 -7.82 -19.27 -1.67
C MET A 130 -8.36 -18.50 -2.88
N SER A 131 -9.48 -17.81 -2.67
CA SER A 131 -9.96 -16.78 -3.59
C SER A 131 -8.99 -15.58 -3.63
N GLY A 132 -9.09 -14.73 -4.65
CA GLY A 132 -8.32 -13.49 -4.74
C GLY A 132 -8.52 -12.60 -3.50
N GLY A 133 -9.75 -12.47 -3.01
CA GLY A 133 -10.09 -11.72 -1.81
C GLY A 133 -9.44 -12.28 -0.54
N MET A 134 -9.46 -13.61 -0.35
CA MET A 134 -8.77 -14.25 0.78
C MET A 134 -7.27 -13.99 0.73
N LYS A 135 -6.64 -14.14 -0.44
CA LYS A 135 -5.21 -13.85 -0.64
C LYS A 135 -4.89 -12.39 -0.33
N LYS A 136 -5.71 -11.44 -0.78
CA LYS A 136 -5.47 -10.01 -0.54
C LYS A 136 -5.62 -9.65 0.94
N ARG A 137 -6.68 -10.14 1.62
CA ARG A 137 -6.87 -9.95 3.07
C ARG A 137 -5.70 -10.51 3.88
N LEU A 138 -5.21 -11.69 3.53
CA LEU A 138 -4.02 -12.30 4.14
C LEU A 138 -2.77 -11.46 3.89
N SER A 139 -2.57 -10.96 2.65
CA SER A 139 -1.43 -10.11 2.29
C SER A 139 -1.41 -8.79 3.09
N ILE A 140 -2.57 -8.15 3.28
CA ILE A 140 -2.70 -6.96 4.14
C ILE A 140 -2.35 -7.35 5.60
N GLY A 141 -2.87 -8.45 6.10
CA GLY A 141 -2.54 -8.96 7.43
C GLY A 141 -1.04 -9.15 7.63
N CYS A 142 -0.35 -9.78 6.69
CA CYS A 142 1.11 -9.93 6.73
C CYS A 142 1.85 -8.59 6.75
N ALA A 143 1.42 -7.61 5.93
CA ALA A 143 2.02 -6.28 5.88
C ALA A 143 1.87 -5.51 7.20
N MET A 144 0.83 -5.81 7.98
CA MET A 144 0.53 -5.17 9.25
C MET A 144 1.22 -5.78 10.47
N ALA A 145 1.99 -6.86 10.33
CA ALA A 145 2.61 -7.58 11.44
C ALA A 145 3.46 -6.70 12.37
N LYS A 146 4.12 -5.68 11.82
CA LYS A 146 4.93 -4.72 12.59
C LYS A 146 4.17 -3.44 12.97
N LYS A 147 2.86 -3.38 12.74
CA LYS A 147 2.02 -2.20 12.95
C LYS A 147 2.63 -0.93 12.34
N PRO A 148 3.05 -0.97 11.06
CA PRO A 148 3.75 0.15 10.44
C PRO A 148 2.86 1.39 10.44
N PRO A 149 3.40 2.60 10.68
CA PRO A 149 2.62 3.83 10.59
C PRO A 149 2.35 4.30 9.15
N ILE A 150 3.04 3.74 8.17
CA ILE A 150 2.86 4.02 6.74
C ILE A 150 2.48 2.72 6.04
N LEU A 151 1.38 2.72 5.29
CA LEU A 151 0.93 1.57 4.50
C LEU A 151 0.80 1.97 3.03
N LEU A 152 1.54 1.24 2.19
CA LEU A 152 1.55 1.39 0.74
C LEU A 152 0.72 0.27 0.12
N LEU A 153 -0.25 0.61 -0.70
CA LEU A 153 -1.21 -0.33 -1.28
C LEU A 153 -1.28 -0.13 -2.80
N ASP A 154 -0.91 -1.16 -3.54
CA ASP A 154 -0.93 -1.14 -4.99
C ASP A 154 -2.16 -1.92 -5.49
N GLU A 155 -3.20 -1.20 -5.90
CA GLU A 155 -4.50 -1.74 -6.34
C GLU A 155 -5.06 -2.81 -5.37
N PRO A 156 -5.32 -2.48 -4.09
CA PRO A 156 -5.61 -3.49 -3.09
C PRO A 156 -6.96 -4.20 -3.27
N THR A 157 -7.91 -3.63 -4.00
CA THR A 157 -9.23 -4.24 -4.21
C THR A 157 -9.50 -4.62 -5.68
N ALA A 158 -8.51 -4.51 -6.57
CA ALA A 158 -8.68 -4.88 -7.96
C ALA A 158 -9.17 -6.34 -8.12
N ALA A 159 -10.19 -6.54 -8.95
CA ALA A 159 -10.80 -7.85 -9.25
C ALA A 159 -11.39 -8.58 -8.02
N LEU A 160 -11.74 -7.88 -6.94
CA LEU A 160 -12.41 -8.44 -5.79
C LEU A 160 -13.93 -8.21 -5.83
N ASP A 161 -14.68 -9.11 -5.18
CA ASP A 161 -16.10 -8.91 -4.95
C ASP A 161 -16.40 -7.74 -3.99
N LEU A 162 -17.65 -7.26 -4.01
CA LEU A 162 -18.04 -6.05 -3.28
C LEU A 162 -17.88 -6.22 -1.77
N SER A 163 -18.16 -7.40 -1.22
CA SER A 163 -18.07 -7.65 0.23
C SER A 163 -16.63 -7.58 0.71
N CYS A 164 -15.70 -8.15 -0.06
CA CYS A 164 -14.27 -8.08 0.22
C CYS A 164 -13.73 -6.65 0.11
N LYS A 165 -14.13 -5.90 -0.93
CA LYS A 165 -13.81 -4.46 -1.07
C LYS A 165 -14.25 -3.67 0.13
N GLN A 166 -15.48 -3.88 0.60
CA GLN A 166 -16.04 -3.20 1.76
C GLN A 166 -15.26 -3.48 3.05
N SER A 167 -14.91 -4.75 3.31
CA SER A 167 -14.12 -5.13 4.50
C SER A 167 -12.74 -4.48 4.48
N ILE A 168 -12.05 -4.48 3.34
CA ILE A 168 -10.75 -3.82 3.18
C ILE A 168 -10.90 -2.31 3.38
N SER A 169 -11.90 -1.67 2.75
CA SER A 169 -12.13 -0.22 2.86
C SER A 169 -12.42 0.20 4.30
N GLN A 170 -13.23 -0.57 5.04
CA GLN A 170 -13.49 -0.33 6.46
C GLN A 170 -12.20 -0.39 7.29
N TYR A 171 -11.37 -1.39 7.06
CA TYR A 171 -10.07 -1.49 7.72
C TYR A 171 -9.17 -0.29 7.41
N LEU A 172 -9.03 0.10 6.15
CA LEU A 172 -8.20 1.23 5.74
C LEU A 172 -8.69 2.55 6.33
N THR A 173 -10.02 2.72 6.42
CA THR A 173 -10.63 3.89 7.09
C THR A 173 -10.25 3.94 8.57
N GLN A 174 -10.34 2.83 9.28
CA GLN A 174 -9.97 2.76 10.70
C GLN A 174 -8.48 3.00 10.90
N TYR A 175 -7.63 2.42 10.04
CA TYR A 175 -6.19 2.64 10.08
C TYR A 175 -5.83 4.12 9.87
N LYS A 176 -6.44 4.79 8.88
CA LYS A 176 -6.30 6.22 8.64
C LYS A 176 -6.73 7.05 9.87
N ASN A 177 -7.92 6.78 10.41
CA ASN A 177 -8.47 7.49 11.56
C ASN A 177 -7.65 7.29 12.84
N ALA A 178 -6.94 6.17 12.97
CA ALA A 178 -5.98 5.92 14.04
C ALA A 178 -4.63 6.65 13.85
N GLY A 179 -4.51 7.49 12.84
CA GLY A 179 -3.31 8.29 12.56
C GLY A 179 -2.33 7.65 11.58
N GLY A 180 -2.66 6.51 10.98
CA GLY A 180 -1.87 5.88 9.92
C GLY A 180 -1.86 6.70 8.63
N LEU A 181 -0.79 6.62 7.87
CA LEU A 181 -0.66 7.24 6.55
C LEU A 181 -0.79 6.17 5.46
N LEU A 182 -1.70 6.41 4.52
CA LEU A 182 -1.93 5.54 3.37
C LEU A 182 -1.38 6.17 2.09
N PHE A 183 -0.69 5.38 1.27
CA PHE A 183 -0.50 5.62 -0.15
C PHE A 183 -1.23 4.53 -0.92
N LEU A 184 -2.09 4.93 -1.81
CA LEU A 184 -3.01 4.04 -2.50
C LEU A 184 -2.97 4.30 -4.00
N THR A 185 -2.66 3.29 -4.80
CA THR A 185 -2.92 3.33 -6.24
C THR A 185 -4.25 2.67 -6.51
N THR A 186 -5.12 3.30 -7.28
CA THR A 186 -6.44 2.75 -7.56
C THR A 186 -7.09 3.38 -8.79
N HIS A 187 -8.07 2.66 -9.33
CA HIS A 187 -9.07 3.14 -10.28
C HIS A 187 -10.51 2.85 -9.78
N ASP A 188 -10.65 2.39 -8.55
CA ASP A 188 -11.92 2.02 -7.93
C ASP A 188 -12.53 3.20 -7.17
N SER A 189 -13.82 3.50 -7.42
CA SER A 189 -14.51 4.65 -6.82
C SER A 189 -14.60 4.59 -5.29
N LEU A 190 -14.73 3.38 -4.70
CA LEU A 190 -14.75 3.23 -3.25
C LEU A 190 -13.40 3.60 -2.63
N GLU A 191 -12.32 3.22 -3.29
CA GLU A 191 -10.97 3.56 -2.83
C GLU A 191 -10.64 5.05 -3.05
N LEU A 192 -11.11 5.63 -4.18
CA LEU A 192 -10.97 7.08 -4.42
C LEU A 192 -11.65 7.89 -3.32
N SER A 193 -12.82 7.47 -2.84
CA SER A 193 -13.53 8.18 -1.75
C SER A 193 -12.78 8.16 -0.41
N LEU A 194 -11.83 7.26 -0.22
CA LEU A 194 -10.98 7.17 0.98
C LEU A 194 -9.86 8.21 0.96
N CYS A 195 -9.44 8.66 -0.22
CA CYS A 195 -8.28 9.53 -0.40
C CYS A 195 -8.61 10.99 -0.06
N ASP A 196 -7.68 11.64 0.66
CA ASP A 196 -7.77 13.06 1.05
C ASP A 196 -7.07 13.98 0.04
N ARG A 197 -6.04 13.47 -0.65
CA ARG A 197 -5.27 14.19 -1.68
C ARG A 197 -4.93 13.24 -2.81
N PHE A 198 -4.83 13.78 -4.01
CA PHE A 198 -4.53 13.00 -5.20
C PHE A 198 -3.33 13.57 -5.95
N TYR A 199 -2.55 12.68 -6.49
CA TYR A 199 -1.45 12.99 -7.40
C TYR A 199 -1.53 12.12 -8.64
N ILE A 200 -1.24 12.67 -9.80
CA ILE A 200 -1.14 11.95 -11.07
C ILE A 200 0.33 11.81 -11.45
N ILE A 201 0.75 10.59 -11.78
CA ILE A 201 2.04 10.34 -12.44
C ILE A 201 1.79 10.32 -13.95
N LYS A 202 2.36 11.30 -14.66
CA LYS A 202 2.31 11.44 -16.12
C LYS A 202 3.68 11.85 -16.64
N ASP A 203 4.17 11.16 -17.67
CA ASP A 203 5.49 11.38 -18.27
C ASP A 203 6.66 11.40 -17.24
N GLY A 204 6.54 10.54 -16.24
CA GLY A 204 7.52 10.41 -15.16
C GLY A 204 7.48 11.52 -14.11
N LYS A 205 6.59 12.47 -14.20
CA LYS A 205 6.41 13.59 -13.24
C LYS A 205 5.18 13.36 -12.37
N LEU A 206 5.20 13.92 -11.16
CA LEU A 206 4.09 13.92 -10.23
C LEU A 206 3.45 15.30 -10.21
N CYS A 207 2.14 15.36 -10.48
CA CYS A 207 1.35 16.57 -10.40
C CYS A 207 0.22 16.38 -9.37
N GLU A 208 0.01 17.37 -8.50
CA GLU A 208 -1.17 17.35 -7.62
C GLU A 208 -2.44 17.52 -8.46
N TYR A 209 -3.47 16.73 -8.12
CA TYR A 209 -4.73 16.70 -8.84
C TYR A 209 -5.89 16.95 -7.89
N HIS A 210 -6.81 17.81 -8.27
CA HIS A 210 -8.04 18.04 -7.53
C HIS A 210 -9.15 17.15 -8.10
N TYR A 211 -9.49 16.08 -7.36
CA TYR A 211 -10.57 15.17 -7.74
C TYR A 211 -11.91 15.75 -7.29
N ASP A 212 -12.79 16.03 -8.23
CA ASP A 212 -14.12 16.61 -8.03
C ASP A 212 -15.24 15.58 -7.85
N GLY A 213 -14.90 14.29 -7.86
CA GLY A 213 -15.83 13.16 -7.77
C GLY A 213 -16.30 12.63 -9.13
N ASP A 214 -15.95 13.27 -10.26
CA ASP A 214 -16.26 12.79 -11.59
C ASP A 214 -15.12 11.94 -12.18
N LEU A 215 -15.44 10.67 -12.48
CA LEU A 215 -14.50 9.73 -13.08
C LEU A 215 -14.14 10.10 -14.52
N ASN A 216 -15.02 10.78 -15.27
CA ASN A 216 -14.72 11.18 -16.64
C ASN A 216 -13.63 12.25 -16.66
N HIS A 217 -13.73 13.26 -15.77
CA HIS A 217 -12.68 14.28 -15.62
C HIS A 217 -11.34 13.67 -15.19
N LEU A 218 -11.39 12.65 -14.33
CA LEU A 218 -10.20 11.91 -13.96
C LEU A 218 -9.58 11.21 -15.18
N VAL A 219 -10.39 10.48 -15.98
CA VAL A 219 -9.91 9.76 -17.16
C VAL A 219 -9.27 10.71 -18.18
N ASP A 220 -9.86 11.88 -18.41
CA ASP A 220 -9.32 12.90 -19.33
C ASP A 220 -7.99 13.49 -18.86
N SER A 221 -7.70 13.41 -17.53
CA SER A 221 -6.47 13.93 -16.92
C SER A 221 -5.31 12.94 -16.96
N LEU A 222 -5.58 11.64 -17.15
CA LEU A 222 -4.57 10.57 -17.16
C LEU A 222 -3.86 10.46 -18.51
#